data_359b5b43314db540431503598ffb0984
#
_entry.id   359b5b43314db540431503598ffb0984
#
_cell.length_a   1.000
_cell.length_b   1.000
_cell.length_c   1.000
_cell.angle_alpha   90.00
_cell.angle_beta   90.00
_cell.angle_gamma   90.00
#
_symmetry.space_group_name_H-M   'P 1'
#
loop_
_entity.id
_entity.type
_entity.pdbx_description
1 polymer ?
#
loop_
_entity_poly.entity_id
_entity_poly.type
_entity_poly.pdbx_seq_one_letter_code
_entity_poly.pdbx_strand_id
1 'polypeptide(L)' 'MLQDKWIEFAVELQSLAQAGLAYGKDVYDLERYTRIREIAAEMIACKSDIPLEKVKNLFCNET' A
#
# COMPACT_ATOMS: atom_id res chain seq x y z
N MET A 1 -1.68 17.30 -15.79
CA MET A 1 -1.93 16.80 -15.57
C MET A 1 -2.41 16.56 -14.59
N LEU A 2 -2.79 16.21 -14.58
CA LEU A 2 -3.26 16.03 -13.66
C LEU A 2 -2.66 15.22 -12.82
N GLN A 3 -2.12 15.49 -12.04
CA GLN A 3 -1.50 14.85 -11.19
C GLN A 3 -2.30 14.05 -10.47
N ASP A 4 -2.09 13.02 -10.28
CA ASP A 4 -2.95 12.18 -9.68
C ASP A 4 -2.63 12.12 -8.23
N LYS A 5 -3.26 12.92 -7.45
CA LYS A 5 -3.08 12.92 -6.03
C LYS A 5 -3.55 11.64 -5.40
N TRP A 6 -4.48 10.97 -6.05
CA TRP A 6 -4.98 9.70 -5.53
C TRP A 6 -3.84 8.69 -5.45
N ILE A 7 -3.02 8.63 -6.48
CA ILE A 7 -1.89 7.71 -6.48
C ILE A 7 -0.88 8.13 -5.44
N GLU A 8 -0.65 9.43 -5.30
CA GLU A 8 0.29 9.89 -4.29
C GLU A 8 -0.17 9.53 -2.90
N PHE A 9 -1.47 9.66 -2.63
CA PHE A 9 -2.00 9.29 -1.33
C PHE A 9 -1.84 7.79 -1.09
N ALA A 10 -2.10 6.99 -2.11
CA ALA A 10 -1.97 5.55 -1.95
C ALA A 10 -0.53 5.16 -1.67
N VAL A 11 0.42 5.80 -2.35
CA VAL A 11 1.82 5.50 -2.11
C VAL A 11 2.22 5.90 -0.70
N GLU A 12 1.72 7.03 -0.24
CA GLU A 12 2.05 7.46 1.11
C GLU A 12 1.46 6.52 2.15
N LEU A 13 0.23 6.07 1.95
CA LEU A 13 -0.38 5.11 2.86
C LEU A 13 0.42 3.81 2.89
N GLN A 14 0.85 3.36 1.74
CA GLN A 14 1.64 2.15 1.68
C GLN A 14 2.97 2.34 2.42
N SER A 15 3.60 3.50 2.29
CA SER A 15 4.86 3.76 2.96
C SER A 15 4.69 3.77 4.46
N LEU A 16 3.61 4.39 4.95
CA LEU A 16 3.35 4.43 6.37
C LEU A 16 3.08 3.04 6.91
N ALA A 17 2.31 2.25 6.17
CA ALA A 17 2.03 0.89 6.62
C ALA A 17 3.29 0.05 6.62
N GLN A 18 4.15 0.25 5.62
CA GLN A 18 5.38 -0.50 5.55
C GLN A 18 6.27 -0.19 6.76
N ALA A 19 6.34 1.09 7.14
CA ALA A 19 7.12 1.46 8.31
C ALA A 19 6.52 0.84 9.57
N GLY A 20 5.19 0.83 9.67
CA GLY A 20 4.54 0.22 10.81
C GLY A 20 4.82 -1.26 10.89
N LEU A 21 4.82 -1.95 9.74
CA LEU A 21 5.12 -3.37 9.73
C LEU A 21 6.57 -3.63 10.12
N ALA A 22 7.47 -2.75 9.73
CA ALA A 22 8.88 -2.94 10.04
C ALA A 22 9.18 -2.74 11.51
N TYR A 23 8.48 -1.80 12.15
CA TYR A 23 8.81 -1.49 13.52
C TYR A 23 7.76 -1.89 14.54
N GLY A 24 6.58 -2.26 14.10
CA GLY A 24 5.52 -2.65 15.01
C GLY A 24 5.78 -3.98 15.66
N LYS A 25 5.25 -4.16 16.86
CA LYS A 25 5.42 -5.41 17.56
C LYS A 25 4.12 -6.03 17.99
N ASP A 26 3.05 -5.24 18.00
CA ASP A 26 1.76 -5.74 18.43
C ASP A 26 1.10 -6.42 17.25
N VAL A 27 0.67 -7.64 17.41
CA VAL A 27 0.09 -8.41 16.33
C VAL A 27 -1.16 -7.75 15.78
N TYR A 28 -1.94 -7.07 16.62
CA TYR A 28 -3.13 -6.39 16.12
C TYR A 28 -2.75 -5.20 15.25
N ASP A 29 -1.71 -4.48 15.63
CA ASP A 29 -1.26 -3.37 14.80
C ASP A 29 -0.68 -3.88 13.49
N LEU A 30 0.03 -4.99 13.53
CA LEU A 30 0.60 -5.53 12.30
C LEU A 30 -0.50 -5.96 11.33
N GLU A 31 -1.60 -6.48 11.85
CA GLU A 31 -2.72 -6.83 10.99
C GLU A 31 -3.32 -5.59 10.35
N ARG A 32 -3.43 -4.50 11.11
CA ARG A 32 -3.97 -3.28 10.57
C ARG A 32 -3.07 -2.69 9.50
N TYR A 33 -1.77 -2.70 9.73
CA TYR A 33 -0.84 -2.17 8.76
C TYR A 33 -0.86 -3.02 7.49
N THR A 34 -0.98 -4.32 7.63
CA THR A 34 -1.07 -5.19 6.46
C THR A 34 -2.34 -4.84 5.67
N ARG A 35 -3.45 -4.61 6.36
CA ARG A 35 -4.69 -4.26 5.67
C ARG A 35 -4.57 -2.91 4.97
N ILE A 36 -3.94 -1.94 5.63
CA ILE A 36 -3.76 -0.63 5.02
C ILE A 36 -2.93 -0.75 3.76
N ARG A 37 -1.89 -1.57 3.80
CA ARG A 37 -1.06 -1.75 2.61
C ARG A 37 -1.86 -2.38 1.48
N GLU A 38 -2.73 -3.32 1.80
CA GLU A 38 -3.56 -3.94 0.78
C GLU A 38 -4.54 -2.94 0.19
N ILE A 39 -5.12 -2.11 1.03
CA ILE A 39 -6.06 -1.10 0.55
C ILE A 39 -5.34 -0.13 -0.37
N ALA A 40 -4.12 0.28 -0.01
CA ALA A 40 -3.38 1.19 -0.87
C ALA A 40 -3.12 0.57 -2.23
N ALA A 41 -2.81 -0.73 -2.26
CA ALA A 41 -2.59 -1.41 -3.53
C ALA A 41 -3.88 -1.46 -4.34
N GLU A 42 -5.00 -1.71 -3.67
CA GLU A 42 -6.28 -1.74 -4.37
C GLU A 42 -6.65 -0.37 -4.93
N MET A 43 -6.31 0.67 -4.18
CA MET A 43 -6.60 2.01 -4.66
C MET A 43 -5.87 2.28 -5.97
N ILE A 44 -4.62 1.89 -6.05
CA ILE A 44 -3.86 2.11 -7.27
C ILE A 44 -4.40 1.25 -8.41
N ALA A 45 -4.72 0.02 -8.11
CA ALA A 45 -5.24 -0.88 -9.15
C ALA A 45 -6.55 -0.33 -9.71
N CYS A 46 -7.39 0.21 -8.84
CA CYS A 46 -8.65 0.74 -9.27
C CYS A 46 -8.49 1.91 -10.20
N LYS A 47 -7.50 2.75 -9.97
CA LYS A 47 -7.36 3.97 -10.74
C LYS A 47 -6.53 3.78 -11.99
N SER A 48 -5.65 2.83 -12.01
CA SER A 48 -4.69 2.78 -13.10
C SER A 48 -4.85 1.58 -14.01
N ASP A 49 -5.89 0.79 -13.82
CA ASP A 49 -6.09 -0.36 -14.69
C ASP A 49 -4.96 -1.34 -14.62
N ILE A 50 -4.11 -1.26 -13.65
CA ILE A 50 -3.05 -2.24 -13.47
C ILE A 50 -3.63 -3.38 -12.64
N PRO A 51 -3.39 -4.62 -12.99
CA PRO A 51 -3.91 -5.74 -12.21
C PRO A 51 -3.46 -5.64 -10.77
N LEU A 52 -4.36 -5.94 -9.85
CA LEU A 52 -4.08 -5.82 -8.43
C LEU A 52 -2.86 -6.62 -8.05
N GLU A 53 -2.71 -7.82 -8.61
CA GLU A 53 -1.56 -8.62 -8.28
C GLU A 53 -0.28 -7.94 -8.61
N LYS A 54 -0.23 -7.22 -9.72
CA LYS A 54 0.97 -6.52 -10.10
C LYS A 54 1.27 -5.40 -9.15
N VAL A 55 0.25 -4.67 -8.72
CA VAL A 55 0.44 -3.57 -7.79
C VAL A 55 0.93 -4.11 -6.45
N LYS A 56 0.36 -5.21 -6.01
CA LYS A 56 0.79 -5.80 -4.75
C LYS A 56 2.23 -6.25 -4.81
N ASN A 57 2.64 -6.79 -5.94
CA ASN A 57 4.02 -7.20 -6.09
C ASN A 57 4.97 -6.02 -6.00
N LEU A 58 4.59 -4.89 -6.55
CA LEU A 58 5.43 -3.71 -6.48
C LEU A 58 5.52 -3.20 -5.05
N PHE A 59 4.40 -3.20 -4.33
CA PHE A 59 4.39 -2.66 -2.99
C PHE A 59 5.00 -3.60 -1.97
N CYS A 60 4.76 -4.88 -2.13
CA CYS A 60 5.14 -5.83 -1.12
C CYS A 60 6.39 -6.58 -1.46
N ASN A 61 7.10 -6.11 -2.45
CA ASN A 61 8.29 -6.81 -2.86
C ASN A 61 9.40 -6.39 -1.99
N GLU A 62 9.77 -7.22 -1.06
CA GLU A 62 10.80 -6.83 -0.32
C GLU A 62 11.86 -7.57 -0.62
N THR A 63 12.79 -7.28 -0.74
CA THR A 63 13.84 -8.00 -1.17
C THR A 63 14.71 -8.26 -0.28
#